data_0fa34f62a285edc82d628516d5a2da97
#
_entry.id   0fa34f62a285edc82d628516d5a2da97
#
_cell.length_a   1.000
_cell.length_b   1.000
_cell.length_c   1.000
_cell.angle_alpha   90.00
_cell.angle_beta   90.00
_cell.angle_gamma   90.00
#
_symmetry.space_group_name_H-M   'P 1'
#
loop_
_entity.id
_entity.type
_entity.pdbx_description
1 polymer ?
#
loop_
_entity_poly.entity_id
_entity_poly.type
_entity_poly.pdbx_seq_one_letter_code
_entity_poly.pdbx_strand_id
1 'polypeptide(L)'
;MLRLRVLLMLMLSLLIAPAWAADRFDALSAPLPARASLPPLIVLNYHDVRDDIRDAGRLDSTAISTDHLIAHFDWLHANGFHMVSLDDVIAARRGQRALPDKAVLLTFDDGLVSFYTRVFPLLRAYRYPALFAVEGSWVDRPDSQRFDYNGERCGHECFVGWPQVREMRDSGLVEIASHTHDLHQGVLANPQGNTMPAAVTLAYDPKHGYETEAAYRARIRADLKRSADEIEHQTGKRPRAIVWPYGNYNGIAQAEAAAQGMDVSFSLDDDPVTLAPGRTIPRLLIADNIGVDGLAALIYRQRAVMPQRVVQVDLDYVYDPDPAQQDKNLSALLDRIRRMKPSQVWLQAYADPDGDGVADAVYFPNRHLPVRADLFSRVAWQLRTRCEVEVYAWMPVLAFRFPHADSLPTLGKQNAPHDGDHYRLAPWNPQVRAMIGDVYEDLAMHAPLSGLLFSDDAYIRDTDNLGPLAHSTPAQRTQYLIDFTTELTSRVRPWRAQIKTARNIYARPVLQPEAEAWFAQSLPAFNAAYDYTALMAMPQLDKQPATDGWFRRLAAAVAAQPHALDRTVFELAAVDWRHGDTPIPASVIGGRMRLLQAQGARHLGYYPDNFITGQPALEAIRPYISAAEYPYPER
;
A
#
# COMPACT_ATOMS: atom_id res chain seq x y z
N MET A 1 -0.66 -51.51 -55.06
CA MET A 1 -1.80 -51.42 -54.09
C MET A 1 -1.37 -50.98 -52.69
N LEU A 2 -0.09 -50.93 -52.37
CA LEU A 2 0.36 -50.56 -51.01
C LEU A 2 0.50 -49.02 -50.82
N ARG A 3 0.71 -48.25 -51.88
CA ARG A 3 0.86 -46.78 -51.81
C ARG A 3 -0.48 -46.02 -51.68
N LEU A 4 -1.58 -46.63 -52.06
CA LEU A 4 -2.92 -46.00 -51.93
C LEU A 4 -3.52 -46.16 -50.52
N ARG A 5 -3.13 -47.19 -49.77
CA ARG A 5 -3.61 -47.38 -48.37
C ARG A 5 -2.90 -46.49 -47.36
N VAL A 6 -1.66 -46.08 -47.62
CA VAL A 6 -0.92 -45.16 -46.74
C VAL A 6 -1.43 -43.70 -46.89
N LEU A 7 -1.84 -43.33 -48.10
CA LEU A 7 -2.42 -41.98 -48.32
C LEU A 7 -3.82 -41.81 -47.71
N LEU A 8 -4.62 -42.91 -47.68
CA LEU A 8 -5.97 -42.88 -47.06
C LEU A 8 -5.90 -42.90 -45.53
N MET A 9 -4.87 -43.48 -44.92
CA MET A 9 -4.67 -43.42 -43.46
C MET A 9 -4.10 -42.08 -43.00
N LEU A 10 -3.34 -41.37 -43.84
CA LEU A 10 -2.86 -40.01 -43.53
C LEU A 10 -3.93 -38.94 -43.72
N MET A 11 -4.96 -39.16 -44.56
CA MET A 11 -6.10 -38.23 -44.68
C MET A 11 -7.20 -38.47 -43.62
N LEU A 12 -7.26 -39.66 -42.99
CA LEU A 12 -8.24 -39.89 -41.92
C LEU A 12 -7.73 -39.47 -40.54
N SER A 13 -6.42 -39.23 -40.37
CA SER A 13 -5.85 -38.71 -39.12
C SER A 13 -5.88 -37.19 -39.01
N LEU A 14 -6.32 -36.48 -40.05
CA LEU A 14 -6.47 -35.01 -40.07
C LEU A 14 -7.89 -34.53 -39.76
N LEU A 15 -8.84 -35.43 -39.49
CA LEU A 15 -10.25 -35.10 -39.25
C LEU A 15 -10.77 -35.42 -37.84
N ILE A 16 -9.89 -35.80 -36.92
CA ILE A 16 -10.24 -35.93 -35.50
C ILE A 16 -9.34 -34.94 -34.72
N ALA A 17 -9.62 -33.64 -34.89
CA ALA A 17 -9.24 -32.68 -33.87
C ALA A 17 -10.11 -32.97 -32.65
N PRO A 18 -9.55 -33.28 -31.46
CA PRO A 18 -10.37 -33.56 -30.30
C PRO A 18 -11.15 -32.30 -29.93
N ALA A 19 -12.46 -32.48 -29.66
CA ALA A 19 -13.41 -31.41 -29.31
C ALA A 19 -12.95 -30.49 -28.16
N TRP A 20 -11.96 -30.91 -27.37
CA TRP A 20 -11.34 -30.06 -26.33
C TRP A 20 -10.37 -29.02 -26.85
N ALA A 21 -9.98 -29.02 -28.13
CA ALA A 21 -9.19 -27.96 -28.73
C ALA A 21 -10.05 -26.77 -29.18
N ALA A 22 -11.33 -27.00 -29.51
CA ALA A 22 -12.28 -25.94 -29.87
C ALA A 22 -12.66 -25.06 -28.65
N ASP A 23 -12.86 -25.67 -27.49
CA ASP A 23 -13.18 -24.92 -26.25
C ASP A 23 -12.05 -24.01 -25.75
N ARG A 24 -10.80 -24.28 -26.12
CA ARG A 24 -9.67 -23.41 -25.75
C ARG A 24 -9.55 -22.18 -26.65
N PHE A 25 -10.01 -22.23 -27.89
CA PHE A 25 -10.02 -21.06 -28.79
C PHE A 25 -11.21 -20.14 -28.53
N ASP A 26 -12.33 -20.65 -28.07
CA ASP A 26 -13.47 -19.82 -27.66
C ASP A 26 -13.20 -19.05 -26.35
N ALA A 27 -12.38 -19.60 -25.45
CA ALA A 27 -11.94 -18.87 -24.25
C ALA A 27 -10.97 -17.69 -24.57
N LEU A 28 -10.27 -17.73 -25.73
CA LEU A 28 -9.44 -16.63 -26.23
C LEU A 28 -10.26 -15.60 -27.02
N SER A 29 -11.50 -15.92 -27.37
CA SER A 29 -12.45 -15.05 -28.09
C SER A 29 -13.43 -14.33 -27.19
N ALA A 30 -13.26 -14.45 -25.85
CA ALA A 30 -14.03 -13.62 -24.93
C ALA A 30 -13.76 -12.14 -25.30
N PRO A 31 -14.81 -11.31 -25.51
CA PRO A 31 -14.60 -9.91 -25.82
C PRO A 31 -13.71 -9.31 -24.74
N LEU A 32 -12.60 -8.70 -25.16
CA LEU A 32 -11.75 -7.92 -24.25
C LEU A 32 -12.70 -7.01 -23.44
N PRO A 33 -12.56 -6.95 -22.10
CA PRO A 33 -13.43 -6.10 -21.30
C PRO A 33 -13.44 -4.71 -21.92
N ALA A 34 -14.62 -4.12 -22.05
CA ALA A 34 -14.83 -2.80 -22.65
C ALA A 34 -13.72 -1.88 -22.13
N ARG A 35 -12.95 -1.25 -23.04
CA ARG A 35 -11.79 -0.42 -22.71
C ARG A 35 -12.15 0.49 -21.55
N ALA A 36 -11.63 0.20 -20.37
CA ALA A 36 -11.83 1.06 -19.22
C ALA A 36 -11.36 2.47 -19.62
N SER A 37 -12.16 3.51 -19.30
CA SER A 37 -11.80 4.89 -19.64
C SER A 37 -10.46 5.26 -18.99
N LEU A 38 -9.51 5.91 -19.68
CA LEU A 38 -8.21 6.34 -19.13
C LEU A 38 -8.41 7.39 -18.01
N PRO A 39 -7.51 7.55 -17.02
CA PRO A 39 -7.63 8.60 -16.01
C PRO A 39 -7.67 9.98 -16.67
N PRO A 40 -8.17 10.99 -15.96
CA PRO A 40 -8.20 12.34 -16.49
C PRO A 40 -6.79 12.88 -16.81
N LEU A 41 -5.76 12.29 -16.20
CA LEU A 41 -4.35 12.62 -16.41
C LEU A 41 -3.51 11.36 -16.20
N ILE A 42 -2.55 11.13 -17.07
CA ILE A 42 -1.47 10.15 -16.91
C ILE A 42 -0.21 10.95 -16.59
N VAL A 43 0.54 10.56 -15.56
CA VAL A 43 1.80 11.19 -15.24
C VAL A 43 2.90 10.15 -15.35
N LEU A 44 3.83 10.34 -16.30
CA LEU A 44 4.95 9.44 -16.51
C LEU A 44 6.18 9.99 -15.78
N ASN A 45 6.82 9.13 -15.00
CA ASN A 45 8.01 9.48 -14.24
C ASN A 45 9.24 8.78 -14.80
N TYR A 46 10.18 9.57 -15.29
CA TYR A 46 11.50 9.16 -15.77
C TYR A 46 12.60 9.68 -14.84
N HIS A 47 13.77 9.03 -14.88
CA HIS A 47 14.99 9.47 -14.20
C HIS A 47 16.12 9.59 -15.21
N ASP A 48 17.09 8.69 -15.19
CA ASP A 48 18.25 8.75 -16.08
C ASP A 48 17.94 8.29 -17.51
N VAL A 49 18.52 8.96 -18.50
CA VAL A 49 18.46 8.56 -19.91
C VAL A 49 19.88 8.35 -20.42
N ARG A 50 20.23 7.09 -20.71
CA ARG A 50 21.61 6.70 -21.04
C ARG A 50 21.65 5.55 -22.04
N ASP A 51 22.72 5.48 -22.86
CA ASP A 51 22.83 4.47 -23.93
C ASP A 51 23.71 3.28 -23.54
N ASP A 52 24.37 3.33 -22.40
CA ASP A 52 25.23 2.27 -21.88
C ASP A 52 24.48 1.30 -20.94
N ILE A 53 23.16 1.27 -21.01
CA ILE A 53 22.35 0.28 -20.30
C ILE A 53 22.72 -1.10 -20.83
N ARG A 54 23.48 -1.83 -20.01
CA ARG A 54 23.82 -3.22 -20.27
C ARG A 54 22.92 -4.09 -19.42
N ASP A 55 22.16 -4.95 -20.05
CA ASP A 55 21.32 -5.99 -19.45
C ASP A 55 20.49 -5.54 -18.22
N ALA A 56 19.20 -5.57 -18.33
CA ALA A 56 18.25 -5.29 -17.25
C ALA A 56 18.73 -5.94 -15.94
N GLY A 57 18.98 -5.12 -14.91
CA GLY A 57 19.24 -5.58 -13.55
C GLY A 57 20.64 -5.35 -12.97
N ARG A 58 21.56 -4.67 -13.68
CA ARG A 58 22.92 -4.42 -13.15
C ARG A 58 23.29 -2.97 -12.89
N LEU A 59 22.56 -2.04 -13.45
CA LEU A 59 22.73 -0.61 -13.23
C LEU A 59 21.38 -0.04 -12.78
N ASP A 60 21.30 1.25 -12.63
CA ASP A 60 20.10 1.96 -12.23
C ASP A 60 18.82 1.39 -12.88
N SER A 61 17.98 0.73 -12.08
CA SER A 61 16.71 0.16 -12.54
C SER A 61 15.74 1.22 -13.05
N THR A 62 15.96 2.50 -12.75
CA THR A 62 15.14 3.64 -13.19
C THR A 62 15.66 4.28 -14.48
N ALA A 63 16.80 3.83 -15.02
CA ALA A 63 17.35 4.32 -16.27
C ALA A 63 16.63 3.76 -17.50
N ILE A 64 16.53 4.59 -18.55
CA ILE A 64 15.97 4.21 -19.85
C ILE A 64 16.96 4.60 -20.98
N SER A 65 17.01 3.80 -22.07
CA SER A 65 17.80 4.18 -23.24
C SER A 65 17.16 5.32 -24.03
N THR A 66 18.00 6.09 -24.73
CA THR A 66 17.51 7.17 -25.62
C THR A 66 16.56 6.62 -26.68
N ASP A 67 16.85 5.44 -27.23
CA ASP A 67 16.01 4.81 -28.26
C ASP A 67 14.62 4.42 -27.71
N HIS A 68 14.55 3.90 -26.48
CA HIS A 68 13.26 3.59 -25.85
C HIS A 68 12.49 4.86 -25.52
N LEU A 69 13.15 5.92 -25.05
CA LEU A 69 12.47 7.20 -24.80
C LEU A 69 11.87 7.79 -26.08
N ILE A 70 12.62 7.74 -27.20
CA ILE A 70 12.11 8.15 -28.52
C ILE A 70 10.91 7.27 -28.92
N ALA A 71 11.02 5.95 -28.79
CA ALA A 71 9.94 5.03 -29.10
C ALA A 71 8.70 5.28 -28.21
N HIS A 72 8.87 5.66 -26.94
CA HIS A 72 7.76 6.07 -26.09
C HIS A 72 7.09 7.34 -26.61
N PHE A 73 7.84 8.36 -26.99
CA PHE A 73 7.28 9.62 -27.53
C PHE A 73 6.55 9.39 -28.84
N ASP A 74 7.12 8.59 -29.76
CA ASP A 74 6.50 8.24 -31.03
C ASP A 74 5.19 7.46 -30.81
N TRP A 75 5.21 6.48 -29.89
CA TRP A 75 4.02 5.69 -29.59
C TRP A 75 2.92 6.54 -28.95
N LEU A 76 3.25 7.41 -28.00
CA LEU A 76 2.28 8.33 -27.40
C LEU A 76 1.66 9.24 -28.45
N HIS A 77 2.48 9.81 -29.35
CA HIS A 77 2.01 10.65 -30.45
C HIS A 77 1.08 9.87 -31.40
N ALA A 78 1.52 8.71 -31.88
CA ALA A 78 0.77 7.87 -32.81
C ALA A 78 -0.58 7.38 -32.24
N ASN A 79 -0.68 7.24 -30.90
CA ASN A 79 -1.90 6.79 -30.23
C ASN A 79 -2.77 7.96 -29.73
N GLY A 80 -2.47 9.19 -30.12
CA GLY A 80 -3.29 10.37 -29.84
C GLY A 80 -3.28 10.78 -28.36
N PHE A 81 -2.16 10.59 -27.66
CA PHE A 81 -1.94 11.17 -26.34
C PHE A 81 -1.52 12.63 -26.47
N HIS A 82 -2.00 13.48 -25.56
CA HIS A 82 -1.74 14.91 -25.56
C HIS A 82 -0.83 15.29 -24.39
N MET A 83 0.39 15.75 -24.70
CA MET A 83 1.30 16.25 -23.68
C MET A 83 0.78 17.57 -23.13
N VAL A 84 0.65 17.64 -21.80
CA VAL A 84 0.16 18.81 -21.07
C VAL A 84 1.23 19.38 -20.15
N SER A 85 1.17 20.69 -19.93
CA SER A 85 2.06 21.43 -19.03
C SER A 85 1.55 21.40 -17.57
N LEU A 86 2.40 21.83 -16.63
CA LEU A 86 1.97 22.07 -15.25
C LEU A 86 0.87 23.14 -15.18
N ASP A 87 0.89 24.15 -16.06
CA ASP A 87 -0.15 25.18 -16.13
C ASP A 87 -1.50 24.58 -16.51
N ASP A 88 -1.54 23.61 -17.44
CA ASP A 88 -2.77 22.89 -17.80
C ASP A 88 -3.32 22.10 -16.62
N VAL A 89 -2.44 21.41 -15.89
CA VAL A 89 -2.83 20.65 -14.69
C VAL A 89 -3.37 21.58 -13.59
N ILE A 90 -2.71 22.72 -13.33
CA ILE A 90 -3.18 23.72 -12.36
C ILE A 90 -4.52 24.31 -12.78
N ALA A 91 -4.69 24.65 -14.05
CA ALA A 91 -5.94 25.18 -14.57
C ALA A 91 -7.10 24.16 -14.44
N ALA A 92 -6.81 22.89 -14.70
CA ALA A 92 -7.78 21.81 -14.54
C ALA A 92 -8.17 21.60 -13.06
N ARG A 93 -7.19 21.61 -12.14
CA ARG A 93 -7.44 21.52 -10.68
C ARG A 93 -8.30 22.67 -10.15
N ARG A 94 -8.20 23.85 -10.75
CA ARG A 94 -9.00 25.04 -10.42
C ARG A 94 -10.35 25.07 -11.12
N GLY A 95 -10.66 24.07 -11.95
CA GLY A 95 -11.90 24.03 -12.75
C GLY A 95 -11.97 25.10 -13.84
N GLN A 96 -10.84 25.71 -14.21
CA GLN A 96 -10.77 26.79 -15.21
C GLN A 96 -10.79 26.25 -16.65
N ARG A 97 -10.18 25.05 -16.86
CA ARG A 97 -10.12 24.39 -18.16
C ARG A 97 -10.02 22.89 -17.96
N ALA A 98 -10.79 22.10 -18.71
CA ALA A 98 -10.62 20.64 -18.73
C ALA A 98 -9.33 20.25 -19.44
N LEU A 99 -8.70 19.15 -19.00
CA LEU A 99 -7.62 18.53 -19.76
C LEU A 99 -8.17 17.86 -21.02
N PRO A 100 -7.38 17.76 -22.09
CA PRO A 100 -7.75 16.98 -23.26
C PRO A 100 -7.87 15.48 -22.91
N ASP A 101 -8.58 14.74 -23.73
CA ASP A 101 -8.60 13.28 -23.64
C ASP A 101 -7.17 12.74 -23.77
N LYS A 102 -6.86 11.67 -23.03
CA LYS A 102 -5.54 11.07 -23.01
C LYS A 102 -4.41 12.08 -22.67
N ALA A 103 -4.68 13.00 -21.71
CA ALA A 103 -3.67 13.93 -21.22
C ALA A 103 -2.50 13.20 -20.55
N VAL A 104 -1.27 13.59 -20.90
CA VAL A 104 -0.03 13.05 -20.30
C VAL A 104 0.85 14.20 -19.83
N LEU A 105 1.28 14.17 -18.57
CA LEU A 105 2.36 15.00 -18.04
C LEU A 105 3.64 14.19 -17.97
N LEU A 106 4.70 14.69 -18.59
CA LEU A 106 6.04 14.10 -18.48
C LEU A 106 6.76 14.70 -17.27
N THR A 107 7.30 13.86 -16.40
CA THR A 107 8.09 14.28 -15.24
C THR A 107 9.44 13.57 -15.23
N PHE A 108 10.49 14.30 -14.83
CA PHE A 108 11.86 13.81 -14.73
C PHE A 108 12.43 14.24 -13.40
N ASP A 109 13.02 13.30 -12.66
CA ASP A 109 13.47 13.51 -11.28
C ASP A 109 14.99 13.70 -11.17
N ASP A 110 15.46 14.04 -9.97
CA ASP A 110 16.84 14.01 -9.48
C ASP A 110 17.76 15.13 -10.01
N GLY A 111 17.38 15.89 -11.00
CA GLY A 111 18.24 16.92 -11.53
C GLY A 111 19.41 16.39 -12.39
N LEU A 112 19.27 15.20 -13.00
CA LEU A 112 20.33 14.53 -13.76
C LEU A 112 20.73 15.28 -15.03
N VAL A 113 22.03 15.29 -15.35
CA VAL A 113 22.58 15.97 -16.53
C VAL A 113 22.08 15.34 -17.84
N SER A 114 21.70 14.08 -17.84
CA SER A 114 21.12 13.40 -19.00
C SER A 114 19.80 14.03 -19.45
N PHE A 115 19.04 14.64 -18.54
CA PHE A 115 17.87 15.43 -18.94
C PHE A 115 18.26 16.57 -19.88
N TYR A 116 19.30 17.35 -19.55
CA TYR A 116 19.75 18.44 -20.41
C TYR A 116 20.37 17.95 -21.71
N THR A 117 21.21 16.91 -21.66
CA THR A 117 22.00 16.47 -22.80
C THR A 117 21.24 15.60 -23.79
N ARG A 118 20.20 14.86 -23.34
CA ARG A 118 19.45 13.87 -24.15
C ARG A 118 17.97 14.20 -24.23
N VAL A 119 17.31 14.47 -23.10
CA VAL A 119 15.85 14.68 -23.06
C VAL A 119 15.46 16.03 -23.61
N PHE A 120 16.12 17.10 -23.19
CA PHE A 120 15.76 18.46 -23.59
C PHE A 120 15.81 18.69 -25.10
N PRO A 121 16.81 18.21 -25.88
CA PRO A 121 16.77 18.24 -27.33
C PRO A 121 15.53 17.54 -27.93
N LEU A 122 15.11 16.41 -27.36
CA LEU A 122 13.91 15.69 -27.79
C LEU A 122 12.63 16.50 -27.47
N LEU A 123 12.53 17.06 -26.26
CA LEU A 123 11.40 17.93 -25.90
C LEU A 123 11.24 19.10 -26.90
N ARG A 124 12.36 19.70 -27.34
CA ARG A 124 12.34 20.75 -28.36
C ARG A 124 11.87 20.25 -29.72
N ALA A 125 12.35 19.04 -30.13
CA ALA A 125 11.97 18.43 -31.42
C ALA A 125 10.47 18.09 -31.45
N TYR A 126 9.95 17.46 -30.41
CA TYR A 126 8.53 17.07 -30.29
C TYR A 126 7.63 18.23 -29.83
N ARG A 127 8.18 19.33 -29.33
CA ARG A 127 7.47 20.44 -28.65
C ARG A 127 6.66 19.96 -27.45
N TYR A 128 7.23 19.05 -26.68
CA TYR A 128 6.59 18.48 -25.50
C TYR A 128 6.95 19.27 -24.24
N PRO A 129 5.96 19.71 -23.46
CA PRO A 129 6.22 20.26 -22.13
C PRO A 129 6.61 19.15 -21.16
N ALA A 130 7.44 19.49 -20.18
CA ALA A 130 7.83 18.57 -19.12
C ALA A 130 8.04 19.29 -17.78
N LEU A 131 7.92 18.54 -16.68
CA LEU A 131 8.29 18.92 -15.33
C LEU A 131 9.66 18.32 -15.02
N PHE A 132 10.61 19.14 -14.60
CA PHE A 132 11.94 18.70 -14.18
C PHE A 132 12.15 19.04 -12.72
N ALA A 133 12.29 18.00 -11.86
CA ALA A 133 12.43 18.14 -10.43
C ALA A 133 13.91 18.05 -10.03
N VAL A 134 14.40 19.10 -9.36
CA VAL A 134 15.80 19.22 -8.95
C VAL A 134 15.96 19.01 -7.45
N GLU A 135 16.93 18.19 -7.07
CA GLU A 135 17.39 18.04 -5.70
C GLU A 135 18.52 19.05 -5.44
N GLY A 136 18.27 19.99 -4.53
CA GLY A 136 19.14 21.16 -4.38
C GLY A 136 20.57 20.80 -3.95
N SER A 137 20.73 19.90 -3.00
CA SER A 137 22.05 19.53 -2.48
C SER A 137 22.92 18.80 -3.51
N TRP A 138 22.31 18.17 -4.51
CA TRP A 138 23.04 17.49 -5.59
C TRP A 138 23.49 18.46 -6.67
N VAL A 139 22.62 19.39 -7.05
CA VAL A 139 22.95 20.45 -8.02
C VAL A 139 24.02 21.42 -7.50
N ASP A 140 24.03 21.71 -6.19
CA ASP A 140 25.00 22.58 -5.54
C ASP A 140 26.27 21.87 -5.05
N ARG A 141 26.36 20.57 -5.27
CA ARG A 141 27.46 19.75 -4.75
C ARG A 141 28.82 20.22 -5.28
N PRO A 142 29.81 20.39 -4.40
CA PRO A 142 31.18 20.70 -4.84
C PRO A 142 31.77 19.54 -5.66
N ASP A 143 32.56 19.87 -6.70
CA ASP A 143 33.25 18.89 -7.57
C ASP A 143 34.08 17.85 -6.81
N SER A 144 34.56 18.23 -5.62
CA SER A 144 35.39 17.34 -4.78
C SER A 144 34.59 16.27 -4.02
N GLN A 145 33.26 16.38 -3.99
CA GLN A 145 32.40 15.46 -3.24
C GLN A 145 31.72 14.47 -4.19
N ARG A 146 31.88 13.20 -3.89
CA ARG A 146 31.23 12.09 -4.60
C ARG A 146 30.40 11.27 -3.64
N PHE A 147 29.28 10.76 -4.10
CA PHE A 147 28.42 9.85 -3.37
C PHE A 147 27.96 8.68 -4.26
N ASP A 148 27.34 7.70 -3.68
CA ASP A 148 26.73 6.60 -4.41
C ASP A 148 25.33 7.01 -4.89
N TYR A 149 25.14 7.03 -6.21
CA TYR A 149 23.84 7.19 -6.85
C TYR A 149 23.50 5.90 -7.59
N ASN A 150 22.55 5.12 -7.10
CA ASN A 150 22.11 3.85 -7.67
C ASN A 150 23.26 2.87 -8.02
N GLY A 151 24.29 2.83 -7.16
CA GLY A 151 25.47 1.96 -7.35
C GLY A 151 26.61 2.56 -8.17
N GLU A 152 26.46 3.81 -8.62
CA GLU A 152 27.51 4.56 -9.33
C GLU A 152 28.06 5.72 -8.48
N ARG A 153 29.36 5.93 -8.55
CA ARG A 153 30.00 7.06 -7.85
C ARG A 153 29.84 8.35 -8.66
N CYS A 154 28.83 9.10 -8.30
CA CYS A 154 28.50 10.39 -8.91
C CYS A 154 29.13 11.57 -8.18
N GLY A 155 29.60 12.56 -8.94
CA GLY A 155 29.94 13.89 -8.50
C GLY A 155 29.02 14.91 -9.16
N HIS A 156 29.45 16.18 -9.19
CA HIS A 156 28.68 17.25 -9.83
C HIS A 156 28.40 16.97 -11.32
N GLU A 157 29.28 16.26 -12.00
CA GLU A 157 29.14 15.89 -13.42
C GLU A 157 27.90 15.05 -13.75
N CYS A 158 27.31 14.37 -12.78
CA CYS A 158 26.07 13.60 -12.97
C CYS A 158 24.82 14.49 -13.00
N PHE A 159 24.90 15.71 -12.52
CA PHE A 159 23.76 16.61 -12.34
C PHE A 159 23.88 17.86 -13.21
N VAL A 160 22.74 18.53 -13.43
CA VAL A 160 22.72 19.80 -14.15
C VAL A 160 23.31 20.92 -13.29
N GLY A 161 23.95 21.90 -13.95
CA GLY A 161 24.26 23.16 -13.31
C GLY A 161 23.13 24.18 -13.50
N TRP A 162 23.07 25.18 -12.64
CA TRP A 162 22.05 26.25 -12.72
C TRP A 162 21.99 27.00 -14.07
N PRO A 163 23.11 27.23 -14.82
CA PRO A 163 23.02 27.77 -16.18
C PRO A 163 22.18 26.95 -17.12
N GLN A 164 22.31 25.60 -17.06
CA GLN A 164 21.52 24.67 -17.86
C GLN A 164 20.04 24.68 -17.43
N VAL A 165 19.77 24.73 -16.11
CA VAL A 165 18.41 24.86 -15.58
C VAL A 165 17.73 26.13 -16.08
N ARG A 166 18.44 27.26 -16.11
CA ARG A 166 17.91 28.53 -16.66
C ARG A 166 17.60 28.41 -18.15
N GLU A 167 18.49 27.84 -18.96
CA GLU A 167 18.26 27.64 -20.39
C GLU A 167 17.00 26.80 -20.65
N MET A 168 16.85 25.69 -19.92
CA MET A 168 15.67 24.82 -20.02
C MET A 168 14.38 25.55 -19.65
N ARG A 169 14.36 26.30 -18.53
CA ARG A 169 13.24 27.14 -18.13
C ARG A 169 12.90 28.19 -19.17
N ASP A 170 13.90 28.89 -19.72
CA ASP A 170 13.74 29.98 -20.68
C ASP A 170 13.21 29.49 -22.03
N SER A 171 13.34 28.22 -22.35
CA SER A 171 12.72 27.61 -23.53
C SER A 171 11.18 27.64 -23.50
N GLY A 172 10.58 27.78 -22.32
CA GLY A 172 9.13 27.69 -22.09
C GLY A 172 8.56 26.27 -22.14
N LEU A 173 9.41 25.25 -22.37
CA LEU A 173 8.99 23.86 -22.38
C LEU A 173 9.16 23.16 -21.03
N VAL A 174 10.09 23.62 -20.19
CA VAL A 174 10.44 22.94 -18.94
C VAL A 174 10.02 23.78 -17.75
N GLU A 175 9.12 23.25 -16.94
CA GLU A 175 8.82 23.79 -15.60
C GLU A 175 9.77 23.17 -14.59
N ILE A 176 10.38 23.99 -13.73
CA ILE A 176 11.28 23.52 -12.68
C ILE A 176 10.47 23.28 -11.39
N ALA A 177 10.55 22.07 -10.87
CA ALA A 177 9.95 21.65 -9.60
C ALA A 177 11.01 21.38 -8.54
N SER A 178 10.61 21.41 -7.28
CA SER A 178 11.45 20.95 -6.17
C SER A 178 11.42 19.42 -6.08
N HIS A 179 12.61 18.81 -5.89
CA HIS A 179 12.76 17.45 -5.40
C HIS A 179 13.31 17.42 -3.97
N THR A 180 13.01 18.47 -3.19
CA THR A 180 13.57 18.86 -1.89
C THR A 180 14.96 19.49 -2.00
N HIS A 181 15.54 19.93 -0.88
CA HIS A 181 16.93 20.38 -0.88
C HIS A 181 17.89 19.25 -0.51
N ASP A 182 17.60 18.48 0.57
CA ASP A 182 18.46 17.40 1.10
C ASP A 182 17.63 16.29 1.80
N LEU A 183 16.38 16.06 1.36
CA LEU A 183 15.56 14.97 1.92
C LEU A 183 15.59 13.69 1.07
N HIS A 184 16.35 13.67 -0.04
CA HIS A 184 16.54 12.49 -0.88
C HIS A 184 17.61 11.57 -0.28
N GLN A 185 17.43 11.24 1.00
CA GLN A 185 18.32 10.37 1.77
C GLN A 185 17.55 9.60 2.83
N GLY A 186 18.20 8.57 3.39
CA GLY A 186 17.70 7.84 4.55
C GLY A 186 18.18 8.47 5.86
N VAL A 187 17.29 8.58 6.84
CA VAL A 187 17.65 8.88 8.23
C VAL A 187 17.55 7.62 9.08
N LEU A 188 18.36 7.52 10.15
CA LEU A 188 18.21 6.44 11.10
C LEU A 188 16.81 6.49 11.72
N ALA A 189 16.05 5.40 11.60
CA ALA A 189 14.61 5.38 11.87
C ALA A 189 14.22 4.60 13.12
N ASN A 190 15.13 3.79 13.68
CA ASN A 190 14.86 2.99 14.87
C ASN A 190 16.16 2.50 15.53
N PRO A 191 16.10 1.97 16.76
CA PRO A 191 17.27 1.48 17.49
C PRO A 191 18.01 0.33 16.80
N GLN A 192 17.36 -0.39 15.88
CA GLN A 192 17.94 -1.54 15.19
C GLN A 192 18.75 -1.15 13.95
N GLY A 193 18.91 0.14 13.66
CA GLY A 193 19.77 0.63 12.60
C GLY A 193 19.14 0.70 11.21
N ASN A 194 17.82 0.58 11.07
CA ASN A 194 17.17 0.78 9.79
C ASN A 194 17.19 2.26 9.39
N THR A 195 17.47 2.52 8.12
CA THR A 195 17.32 3.84 7.50
C THR A 195 16.03 3.90 6.69
N MET A 196 15.32 5.02 6.79
CA MET A 196 14.04 5.24 6.08
C MET A 196 14.03 6.65 5.48
N PRO A 197 13.16 6.93 4.48
CA PRO A 197 13.11 8.21 3.79
C PRO A 197 12.98 9.41 4.74
N ALA A 198 13.89 10.37 4.63
CA ALA A 198 13.99 11.50 5.55
C ALA A 198 12.72 12.37 5.58
N ALA A 199 12.01 12.48 4.45
CA ALA A 199 10.83 13.32 4.32
C ALA A 199 9.64 12.86 5.21
N VAL A 200 9.58 11.58 5.61
CA VAL A 200 8.42 10.99 6.29
C VAL A 200 8.74 10.29 7.60
N THR A 201 10.00 10.38 8.07
CA THR A 201 10.52 9.60 9.19
C THR A 201 10.96 10.51 10.31
N LEU A 202 10.53 10.22 11.55
CA LEU A 202 11.16 10.76 12.74
C LEU A 202 12.57 10.17 12.86
N ALA A 203 13.59 11.02 12.89
CA ALA A 203 14.96 10.57 13.06
C ALA A 203 15.17 9.98 14.46
N TYR A 204 15.92 8.89 14.54
CA TYR A 204 16.32 8.29 15.81
C TYR A 204 17.80 8.62 16.12
N ASP A 205 18.05 9.13 17.29
CA ASP A 205 19.40 9.34 17.80
C ASP A 205 19.69 8.35 18.94
N PRO A 206 20.80 7.57 18.88
CA PRO A 206 21.09 6.57 19.93
C PRO A 206 21.26 7.14 21.35
N LYS A 207 21.51 8.46 21.47
CA LYS A 207 21.71 9.13 22.78
C LYS A 207 20.45 9.86 23.25
N HIS A 208 19.62 10.35 22.33
CA HIS A 208 18.51 11.24 22.64
C HIS A 208 17.13 10.63 22.34
N GLY A 209 17.11 9.44 21.68
CA GLY A 209 15.86 8.80 21.26
C GLY A 209 15.29 9.38 19.96
N TYR A 210 13.99 9.27 19.80
CA TYR A 210 13.30 9.76 18.61
C TYR A 210 13.20 11.29 18.57
N GLU A 211 13.32 11.84 17.36
CA GLU A 211 13.02 13.23 17.07
C GLU A 211 11.58 13.57 17.52
N THR A 212 11.41 14.73 18.15
CA THR A 212 10.07 15.21 18.50
C THR A 212 9.31 15.67 17.25
N GLU A 213 7.97 15.63 17.28
CA GLU A 213 7.16 16.16 16.18
C GLU A 213 7.54 17.61 15.83
N ALA A 214 7.78 18.45 16.83
CA ALA A 214 8.18 19.85 16.62
C ALA A 214 9.51 19.98 15.89
N ALA A 215 10.50 19.16 16.25
CA ALA A 215 11.80 19.13 15.60
C ALA A 215 11.68 18.61 14.15
N TYR A 216 10.93 17.55 13.94
CA TYR A 216 10.63 17.01 12.62
C TYR A 216 9.99 18.08 11.71
N ARG A 217 8.92 18.74 12.16
CA ARG A 217 8.25 19.82 11.40
C ARG A 217 9.22 20.96 11.07
N ALA A 218 10.08 21.34 12.01
CA ALA A 218 11.07 22.39 11.81
C ALA A 218 12.10 21.99 10.74
N ARG A 219 12.57 20.73 10.76
CA ARG A 219 13.51 20.17 9.77
C ARG A 219 12.90 20.16 8.37
N ILE A 220 11.68 19.62 8.23
CA ILE A 220 10.98 19.56 6.94
C ILE A 220 10.74 20.97 6.38
N ARG A 221 10.24 21.90 7.21
CA ARG A 221 10.03 23.29 6.82
C ARG A 221 11.32 23.97 6.35
N ALA A 222 12.42 23.79 7.08
CA ALA A 222 13.70 24.40 6.75
C ALA A 222 14.24 23.91 5.40
N ASP A 223 14.14 22.62 5.13
CA ASP A 223 14.58 22.01 3.87
C ASP A 223 13.76 22.50 2.68
N LEU A 224 12.42 22.39 2.78
CA LEU A 224 11.52 22.80 1.70
C LEU A 224 11.60 24.30 1.40
N LYS A 225 11.76 25.11 2.46
CA LYS A 225 11.99 26.56 2.29
C LYS A 225 13.29 26.81 1.55
N ARG A 226 14.36 26.12 1.93
CA ARG A 226 15.68 26.27 1.28
C ARG A 226 15.59 25.87 -0.20
N SER A 227 14.99 24.74 -0.52
CA SER A 227 14.79 24.31 -1.92
C SER A 227 14.02 25.35 -2.73
N ALA A 228 12.90 25.85 -2.18
CA ALA A 228 12.07 26.83 -2.89
C ALA A 228 12.79 28.17 -3.10
N ASP A 229 13.47 28.69 -2.07
CA ASP A 229 14.21 29.96 -2.14
C ASP A 229 15.39 29.87 -3.12
N GLU A 230 16.07 28.73 -3.16
CA GLU A 230 17.19 28.49 -4.06
C GLU A 230 16.76 28.41 -5.52
N ILE A 231 15.73 27.62 -5.83
CA ILE A 231 15.16 27.57 -7.19
C ILE A 231 14.71 28.96 -7.62
N GLU A 232 14.04 29.74 -6.75
CA GLU A 232 13.60 31.09 -7.05
C GLU A 232 14.80 32.03 -7.30
N HIS A 233 15.84 31.98 -6.45
CA HIS A 233 17.04 32.80 -6.60
C HIS A 233 17.76 32.50 -7.93
N GLN A 234 17.90 31.21 -8.25
CA GLN A 234 18.65 30.78 -9.44
C GLN A 234 17.86 30.93 -10.74
N THR A 235 16.54 30.81 -10.68
CA THR A 235 15.68 30.80 -11.88
C THR A 235 14.80 32.04 -12.01
N GLY A 236 14.68 32.89 -10.96
CA GLY A 236 13.75 34.01 -10.93
C GLY A 236 12.26 33.59 -10.82
N LYS A 237 11.98 32.30 -10.58
CA LYS A 237 10.62 31.77 -10.48
C LYS A 237 10.54 30.75 -9.36
N ARG A 238 9.65 30.99 -8.40
CA ARG A 238 9.42 30.05 -7.28
C ARG A 238 8.75 28.78 -7.79
N PRO A 239 9.17 27.58 -7.32
CA PRO A 239 8.56 26.33 -7.75
C PRO A 239 7.11 26.25 -7.25
N ARG A 240 6.21 25.76 -8.11
CA ARG A 240 4.78 25.55 -7.80
C ARG A 240 4.45 24.08 -7.54
N ALA A 241 5.40 23.21 -7.81
CA ALA A 241 5.27 21.78 -7.65
C ALA A 241 6.41 21.20 -6.83
N ILE A 242 6.09 20.17 -6.08
CA ILE A 242 7.04 19.28 -5.41
C ILE A 242 6.88 17.85 -5.90
N VAL A 243 7.98 17.21 -6.15
CA VAL A 243 8.09 15.79 -6.42
C VAL A 243 8.75 15.14 -5.21
N TRP A 244 8.09 14.19 -4.59
CA TRP A 244 8.60 13.62 -3.34
C TRP A 244 9.68 12.57 -3.61
N PRO A 245 10.85 12.65 -2.94
CA PRO A 245 11.88 11.61 -2.99
C PRO A 245 11.30 10.22 -2.65
N TYR A 246 11.65 9.21 -3.43
CA TYR A 246 11.11 7.85 -3.31
C TYR A 246 9.57 7.77 -3.44
N GLY A 247 8.90 8.83 -3.89
CA GLY A 247 7.45 8.96 -3.88
C GLY A 247 6.83 9.12 -2.48
N ASN A 248 7.65 9.20 -1.41
CA ASN A 248 7.19 9.18 -0.03
C ASN A 248 6.89 10.56 0.53
N TYR A 249 5.66 10.75 1.00
CA TYR A 249 5.21 11.98 1.66
C TYR A 249 4.24 11.67 2.80
N ASN A 250 4.01 12.67 3.64
CA ASN A 250 2.94 12.66 4.63
C ASN A 250 2.21 14.01 4.63
N GLY A 251 1.10 14.09 5.38
CA GLY A 251 0.29 15.31 5.41
C GLY A 251 1.03 16.52 5.99
N ILE A 252 2.00 16.31 6.89
CA ILE A 252 2.83 17.36 7.47
C ILE A 252 3.76 17.93 6.41
N ALA A 253 4.53 17.08 5.73
CA ALA A 253 5.44 17.50 4.67
C ALA A 253 4.69 18.18 3.52
N GLN A 254 3.52 17.67 3.14
CA GLN A 254 2.65 18.26 2.12
C GLN A 254 2.17 19.67 2.53
N ALA A 255 1.77 19.86 3.80
CA ALA A 255 1.35 21.16 4.29
C ALA A 255 2.52 22.17 4.32
N GLU A 256 3.72 21.74 4.71
CA GLU A 256 4.91 22.57 4.70
C GLU A 256 5.33 22.95 3.25
N ALA A 257 5.18 22.04 2.28
CA ALA A 257 5.41 22.34 0.86
C ALA A 257 4.43 23.38 0.31
N ALA A 258 3.14 23.20 0.61
CA ALA A 258 2.10 24.17 0.22
C ALA A 258 2.36 25.56 0.83
N ALA A 259 2.84 25.64 2.09
CA ALA A 259 3.24 26.89 2.74
C ALA A 259 4.41 27.60 2.04
N GLN A 260 5.22 26.87 1.24
CA GLN A 260 6.26 27.43 0.39
C GLN A 260 5.78 27.76 -1.04
N GLY A 261 4.50 27.58 -1.36
CA GLY A 261 3.93 27.85 -2.70
C GLY A 261 3.89 26.63 -3.61
N MET A 262 4.29 25.45 -3.13
CA MET A 262 4.30 24.20 -3.89
C MET A 262 2.97 23.45 -3.70
N ASP A 263 1.90 23.99 -4.32
CA ASP A 263 0.53 23.47 -4.15
C ASP A 263 0.25 22.16 -4.92
N VAL A 264 1.09 21.84 -5.91
CA VAL A 264 0.98 20.60 -6.69
C VAL A 264 2.06 19.64 -6.23
N SER A 265 1.65 18.47 -5.72
CA SER A 265 2.59 17.45 -5.26
C SER A 265 2.41 16.15 -6.03
N PHE A 266 3.53 15.43 -6.23
CA PHE A 266 3.60 14.18 -6.98
C PHE A 266 4.23 13.07 -6.14
N SER A 267 3.64 11.87 -6.20
CA SER A 267 4.11 10.66 -5.51
C SER A 267 4.29 9.49 -6.48
N LEU A 268 4.58 8.30 -5.92
CA LEU A 268 4.63 7.03 -6.66
C LEU A 268 3.59 6.03 -6.10
N ASP A 269 2.50 6.54 -5.54
CA ASP A 269 1.41 5.70 -5.05
C ASP A 269 0.63 5.05 -6.20
N ASP A 270 0.01 3.90 -5.94
CA ASP A 270 -0.86 3.19 -6.88
C ASP A 270 -2.32 3.68 -6.88
N ASP A 271 -2.60 4.81 -6.25
CA ASP A 271 -3.95 5.34 -6.12
C ASP A 271 -4.49 5.87 -7.46
N PRO A 272 -5.81 5.90 -7.64
CA PRO A 272 -6.40 6.55 -8.80
C PRO A 272 -6.04 8.04 -8.86
N VAL A 273 -5.62 8.50 -10.03
CA VAL A 273 -5.32 9.92 -10.26
C VAL A 273 -6.55 10.78 -10.01
N THR A 274 -6.42 11.77 -9.15
CA THR A 274 -7.43 12.79 -8.89
C THR A 274 -6.84 14.19 -9.06
N LEU A 275 -7.62 15.09 -9.66
CA LEU A 275 -7.27 16.49 -9.81
C LEU A 275 -7.85 17.36 -8.67
N ALA A 276 -8.43 16.75 -7.62
CA ALA A 276 -8.95 17.49 -6.47
C ALA A 276 -7.84 18.32 -5.80
N PRO A 277 -8.13 19.58 -5.41
CA PRO A 277 -7.17 20.41 -4.69
C PRO A 277 -6.68 19.73 -3.39
N GLY A 278 -5.40 19.91 -3.04
CA GLY A 278 -4.80 19.34 -1.85
C GLY A 278 -4.49 17.83 -1.92
N ARG A 279 -4.86 17.14 -3.02
CA ARG A 279 -4.47 15.74 -3.24
C ARG A 279 -3.17 15.64 -4.00
N THR A 280 -2.31 14.74 -3.59
CA THR A 280 -1.09 14.39 -4.32
C THR A 280 -1.45 13.60 -5.58
N ILE A 281 -0.72 13.81 -6.66
CA ILE A 281 -0.93 13.16 -7.95
C ILE A 281 0.03 11.98 -8.06
N PRO A 282 -0.46 10.74 -8.14
CA PRO A 282 0.39 9.58 -8.36
C PRO A 282 0.95 9.55 -9.79
N ARG A 283 2.16 8.98 -9.93
CA ARG A 283 2.89 8.89 -11.18
C ARG A 283 3.23 7.43 -11.51
N LEU A 284 3.37 7.14 -12.78
CA LEU A 284 3.82 5.86 -13.31
C LEU A 284 5.34 5.89 -13.43
N LEU A 285 6.05 5.14 -12.60
CA LEU A 285 7.49 5.00 -12.66
C LEU A 285 7.89 4.18 -13.89
N ILE A 286 8.72 4.75 -14.74
CA ILE A 286 9.37 4.04 -15.85
C ILE A 286 10.67 3.44 -15.31
N ALA A 287 10.72 2.11 -15.30
CA ALA A 287 11.84 1.35 -14.76
C ALA A 287 12.22 0.20 -15.71
N ASP A 288 13.35 -0.46 -15.43
CA ASP A 288 13.83 -1.66 -16.13
C ASP A 288 13.98 -1.49 -17.65
N ASN A 289 14.25 -0.27 -18.10
CA ASN A 289 14.41 0.07 -19.51
C ASN A 289 13.27 -0.48 -20.38
N ILE A 290 12.02 -0.37 -19.93
CA ILE A 290 10.86 -0.91 -20.66
C ILE A 290 10.74 -0.29 -22.06
N GLY A 291 10.37 -1.12 -23.04
CA GLY A 291 9.99 -0.67 -24.38
C GLY A 291 8.51 -0.26 -24.43
N VAL A 292 8.02 -0.04 -25.65
CA VAL A 292 6.64 0.41 -25.93
C VAL A 292 5.57 -0.52 -25.33
N ASP A 293 5.77 -1.85 -25.41
CA ASP A 293 4.80 -2.82 -24.84
C ASP A 293 4.70 -2.69 -23.32
N GLY A 294 5.85 -2.46 -22.65
CA GLY A 294 5.92 -2.20 -21.22
C GLY A 294 5.19 -0.89 -20.85
N LEU A 295 5.44 0.19 -21.60
CA LEU A 295 4.76 1.47 -21.41
C LEU A 295 3.23 1.33 -21.58
N ALA A 296 2.79 0.67 -22.66
CA ALA A 296 1.38 0.42 -22.92
C ALA A 296 0.75 -0.40 -21.78
N ALA A 297 1.42 -1.49 -21.37
CA ALA A 297 0.96 -2.29 -20.24
C ALA A 297 0.84 -1.44 -18.95
N LEU A 298 1.82 -0.60 -18.65
CA LEU A 298 1.83 0.27 -17.47
C LEU A 298 0.63 1.25 -17.51
N ILE A 299 0.41 1.93 -18.65
CA ILE A 299 -0.70 2.88 -18.82
C ILE A 299 -2.07 2.21 -18.71
N TYR A 300 -2.23 1.01 -19.26
CA TYR A 300 -3.53 0.33 -19.29
C TYR A 300 -3.78 -0.62 -18.11
N ARG A 301 -2.73 -1.07 -17.38
CA ARG A 301 -2.86 -1.90 -16.16
C ARG A 301 -3.41 -1.12 -14.96
N GLN A 302 -3.31 0.19 -14.92
CA GLN A 302 -3.68 1.06 -13.78
C GLN A 302 -5.11 0.86 -13.24
N ARG A 303 -5.90 -0.10 -13.75
CA ARG A 303 -7.35 -0.17 -13.50
C ARG A 303 -7.90 -1.52 -13.11
N ALA A 304 -7.12 -2.56 -13.19
CA ALA A 304 -7.56 -3.81 -12.62
C ALA A 304 -7.41 -3.69 -11.10
N VAL A 305 -8.53 -3.71 -10.38
CA VAL A 305 -8.47 -3.97 -8.93
C VAL A 305 -7.75 -5.29 -8.76
N MET A 306 -6.48 -5.23 -8.37
CA MET A 306 -5.66 -6.44 -8.23
C MET A 306 -6.23 -7.30 -7.09
N PRO A 307 -6.39 -8.61 -7.32
CA PRO A 307 -6.86 -9.50 -6.28
C PRO A 307 -5.90 -9.48 -5.09
N GLN A 308 -6.41 -9.13 -3.90
CA GLN A 308 -5.60 -9.15 -2.70
C GLN A 308 -5.38 -10.59 -2.21
N ARG A 309 -4.16 -10.88 -1.79
CA ARG A 309 -3.73 -12.11 -1.16
C ARG A 309 -3.09 -11.76 0.17
N VAL A 310 -3.82 -12.03 1.23
CA VAL A 310 -3.53 -11.53 2.57
C VAL A 310 -3.03 -12.65 3.47
N VAL A 311 -1.94 -12.37 4.16
CA VAL A 311 -1.39 -13.25 5.19
C VAL A 311 -1.37 -12.47 6.50
N GLN A 312 -2.07 -12.94 7.51
CA GLN A 312 -2.09 -12.30 8.83
C GLN A 312 -1.11 -12.99 9.77
N VAL A 313 -0.28 -12.18 10.43
CA VAL A 313 0.90 -12.64 11.20
C VAL A 313 0.92 -11.98 12.57
N ASP A 314 1.10 -12.82 13.60
CA ASP A 314 1.35 -12.35 14.96
C ASP A 314 2.81 -11.91 15.12
N LEU A 315 3.03 -10.66 15.55
CA LEU A 315 4.36 -10.18 15.85
C LEU A 315 4.93 -10.80 17.15
N ASP A 316 4.05 -11.33 17.98
CA ASP A 316 4.43 -12.15 19.14
C ASP A 316 5.29 -13.37 18.76
N TYR A 317 5.14 -13.92 17.55
CA TYR A 317 6.02 -14.99 17.03
C TYR A 317 7.42 -14.51 16.64
N VAL A 318 7.58 -13.21 16.34
CA VAL A 318 8.90 -12.63 16.05
C VAL A 318 9.63 -12.28 17.31
N TYR A 319 8.90 -11.73 18.30
CA TYR A 319 9.48 -11.28 19.55
C TYR A 319 10.16 -12.43 20.31
N ASP A 320 11.36 -12.17 20.79
CA ASP A 320 12.08 -13.00 21.74
C ASP A 320 12.90 -12.09 22.66
N PRO A 321 12.99 -12.37 23.98
CA PRO A 321 13.84 -11.61 24.88
C PRO A 321 15.34 -11.73 24.54
N ASP A 322 15.76 -12.82 23.86
CA ASP A 322 17.10 -12.92 23.26
C ASP A 322 17.10 -12.25 21.88
N PRO A 323 17.84 -11.14 21.70
CA PRO A 323 17.91 -10.44 20.41
C PRO A 323 18.39 -11.31 19.25
N ALA A 324 19.29 -12.28 19.52
CA ALA A 324 19.79 -13.18 18.48
C ALA A 324 18.69 -14.17 18.01
N GLN A 325 17.84 -14.63 18.91
CA GLN A 325 16.70 -15.46 18.54
C GLN A 325 15.63 -14.64 17.84
N GLN A 326 15.34 -13.42 18.31
CA GLN A 326 14.43 -12.49 17.64
C GLN A 326 14.86 -12.21 16.18
N ASP A 327 16.16 -12.04 15.92
CA ASP A 327 16.71 -11.85 14.58
C ASP A 327 16.53 -13.09 13.69
N LYS A 328 16.65 -14.29 14.24
CA LYS A 328 16.37 -15.55 13.53
C LYS A 328 14.89 -15.67 13.20
N ASN A 329 14.00 -15.33 14.14
CA ASN A 329 12.56 -15.36 13.94
C ASN A 329 12.15 -14.38 12.82
N LEU A 330 12.68 -13.14 12.86
CA LEU A 330 12.46 -12.16 11.80
C LEU A 330 12.97 -12.67 10.44
N SER A 331 14.15 -13.27 10.40
CA SER A 331 14.70 -13.83 9.14
C SER A 331 13.82 -14.94 8.59
N ALA A 332 13.28 -15.81 9.46
CA ALA A 332 12.34 -16.87 9.06
C ALA A 332 11.03 -16.30 8.49
N LEU A 333 10.47 -15.25 9.10
CA LEU A 333 9.31 -14.54 8.57
C LEU A 333 9.58 -13.96 7.18
N LEU A 334 10.69 -13.22 7.04
CA LEU A 334 11.02 -12.58 5.76
C LEU A 334 11.27 -13.61 4.65
N ASP A 335 11.97 -14.71 4.92
CA ASP A 335 12.18 -15.76 3.94
C ASP A 335 10.85 -16.41 3.51
N ARG A 336 9.97 -16.68 4.47
CA ARG A 336 8.65 -17.24 4.18
C ARG A 336 7.79 -16.32 3.32
N ILE A 337 7.66 -15.05 3.67
CA ILE A 337 6.85 -14.08 2.93
C ILE A 337 7.44 -13.83 1.52
N ARG A 338 8.77 -13.70 1.42
CA ARG A 338 9.46 -13.55 0.12
C ARG A 338 9.22 -14.73 -0.82
N ARG A 339 9.19 -15.97 -0.30
CA ARG A 339 8.90 -17.18 -1.07
C ARG A 339 7.41 -17.32 -1.38
N MET A 340 6.54 -16.93 -0.46
CA MET A 340 5.09 -17.01 -0.63
C MET A 340 4.56 -15.96 -1.61
N LYS A 341 5.10 -14.72 -1.55
CA LYS A 341 4.70 -13.56 -2.36
C LYS A 341 3.20 -13.23 -2.26
N PRO A 342 2.66 -13.00 -1.05
CA PRO A 342 1.34 -12.40 -0.94
C PRO A 342 1.35 -10.94 -1.42
N SER A 343 0.19 -10.30 -1.58
CA SER A 343 0.13 -8.85 -1.84
C SER A 343 0.21 -8.04 -0.56
N GLN A 344 -0.32 -8.57 0.54
CA GLN A 344 -0.40 -7.88 1.82
C GLN A 344 -0.03 -8.79 2.99
N VAL A 345 0.61 -8.21 3.99
CA VAL A 345 0.77 -8.78 5.32
C VAL A 345 0.00 -7.92 6.32
N TRP A 346 -0.95 -8.51 7.03
CA TRP A 346 -1.59 -7.90 8.17
C TRP A 346 -0.81 -8.29 9.42
N LEU A 347 -0.05 -7.34 9.95
CA LEU A 347 0.92 -7.57 11.00
C LEU A 347 0.39 -7.03 12.33
N GLN A 348 0.35 -7.88 13.35
CA GLN A 348 0.00 -7.48 14.71
C GLN A 348 0.94 -6.37 15.21
N ALA A 349 0.37 -5.26 15.70
CA ALA A 349 1.16 -4.15 16.23
C ALA A 349 1.11 -4.03 17.77
N TYR A 350 0.28 -4.82 18.40
CA TYR A 350 0.15 -4.93 19.86
C TYR A 350 0.68 -6.27 20.37
N ALA A 351 0.85 -6.41 21.67
CA ALA A 351 1.24 -7.64 22.32
C ALA A 351 0.05 -8.19 23.13
N ASP A 352 -0.22 -9.47 22.93
CA ASP A 352 -1.26 -10.24 23.61
C ASP A 352 -0.67 -11.58 24.04
N PRO A 353 0.20 -11.57 25.08
CA PRO A 353 0.98 -12.75 25.45
C PRO A 353 0.17 -13.86 26.09
N ASP A 354 -1.02 -13.57 26.61
CA ASP A 354 -1.94 -14.53 27.23
C ASP A 354 -3.09 -14.98 26.32
N GLY A 355 -3.19 -14.34 25.12
CA GLY A 355 -4.13 -14.75 24.09
C GLY A 355 -5.60 -14.40 24.40
N ASP A 356 -5.84 -13.40 25.26
CA ASP A 356 -7.20 -12.99 25.64
C ASP A 356 -7.83 -11.96 24.67
N GLY A 357 -7.08 -11.55 23.62
CA GLY A 357 -7.52 -10.59 22.60
C GLY A 357 -7.42 -9.13 23.04
N VAL A 358 -6.75 -8.83 24.15
CA VAL A 358 -6.59 -7.48 24.70
C VAL A 358 -5.14 -7.01 24.53
N ALA A 359 -4.95 -5.77 24.13
CA ALA A 359 -3.62 -5.17 24.07
C ALA A 359 -3.11 -4.79 25.47
N ASP A 360 -2.19 -5.58 26.02
CA ASP A 360 -1.49 -5.30 27.28
C ASP A 360 -0.26 -4.39 27.09
N ALA A 361 0.34 -4.47 25.91
CA ALA A 361 1.49 -3.70 25.49
C ALA A 361 1.46 -3.51 23.96
N VAL A 362 2.39 -2.75 23.43
CA VAL A 362 2.55 -2.57 21.98
C VAL A 362 4.00 -2.79 21.53
N TYR A 363 4.22 -2.88 20.21
CA TYR A 363 5.52 -3.07 19.56
C TYR A 363 6.07 -1.79 18.93
N PHE A 364 5.67 -0.63 19.43
CA PHE A 364 6.14 0.68 18.97
C PHE A 364 6.13 1.69 20.12
N PRO A 365 6.95 2.75 20.07
CA PRO A 365 6.93 3.82 21.07
C PRO A 365 5.55 4.48 21.13
N ASN A 366 5.01 4.67 22.33
CA ASN A 366 3.72 5.31 22.54
C ASN A 366 3.62 5.95 23.93
N ARG A 367 2.56 6.77 24.13
CA ARG A 367 2.33 7.59 25.32
C ARG A 367 1.62 6.85 26.48
N HIS A 368 0.93 5.75 26.22
CA HIS A 368 -0.07 5.21 27.15
C HIS A 368 0.16 3.75 27.57
N LEU A 369 0.66 2.91 26.70
CA LEU A 369 0.85 1.48 26.95
C LEU A 369 2.31 1.12 27.19
N PRO A 370 2.59 0.05 27.91
CA PRO A 370 3.93 -0.52 27.93
C PRO A 370 4.42 -0.84 26.51
N VAL A 371 5.70 -0.62 26.25
CA VAL A 371 6.33 -1.06 25.00
C VAL A 371 7.03 -2.39 25.29
N ARG A 372 6.51 -3.49 24.72
CA ARG A 372 7.13 -4.81 24.87
C ARG A 372 8.49 -4.86 24.19
N ALA A 373 8.55 -4.29 22.98
CA ALA A 373 9.75 -4.03 22.21
C ALA A 373 9.46 -2.98 21.15
N ASP A 374 10.41 -2.15 20.79
CA ASP A 374 10.32 -1.28 19.60
C ASP A 374 10.67 -2.09 18.35
N LEU A 375 9.72 -2.86 17.86
CA LEU A 375 9.96 -3.91 16.86
C LEU A 375 9.11 -3.74 15.58
N PHE A 376 7.89 -3.20 15.69
CA PHE A 376 6.95 -3.13 14.57
C PHE A 376 7.53 -2.34 13.38
N SER A 377 8.16 -1.20 13.65
CA SER A 377 8.79 -0.36 12.61
C SER A 377 9.82 -1.14 11.80
N ARG A 378 10.71 -1.90 12.47
CA ARG A 378 11.73 -2.73 11.84
C ARG A 378 11.12 -3.80 10.94
N VAL A 379 10.16 -4.56 11.47
CA VAL A 379 9.54 -5.68 10.75
C VAL A 379 8.74 -5.17 9.55
N ALA A 380 7.91 -4.15 9.73
CA ALA A 380 7.13 -3.55 8.67
C ALA A 380 8.01 -2.99 7.53
N TRP A 381 9.10 -2.30 7.88
CA TRP A 381 10.04 -1.79 6.88
C TRP A 381 10.72 -2.90 6.08
N GLN A 382 11.19 -3.96 6.75
CA GLN A 382 11.85 -5.07 6.05
C GLN A 382 10.87 -5.90 5.21
N LEU A 383 9.63 -6.09 5.64
CA LEU A 383 8.59 -6.72 4.82
C LEU A 383 8.33 -5.91 3.55
N ARG A 384 8.19 -4.59 3.67
CA ARG A 384 7.96 -3.71 2.52
C ARG A 384 9.14 -3.68 1.54
N THR A 385 10.37 -3.57 2.04
CA THR A 385 11.54 -3.35 1.19
C THR A 385 12.20 -4.63 0.69
N ARG A 386 12.06 -5.75 1.42
CA ARG A 386 12.73 -7.01 1.07
C ARG A 386 11.75 -8.07 0.53
N CYS A 387 10.47 -7.95 0.84
CA CYS A 387 9.44 -8.86 0.38
C CYS A 387 8.46 -8.22 -0.60
N GLU A 388 8.54 -6.89 -0.79
CA GLU A 388 7.71 -6.12 -1.73
C GLU A 388 6.20 -6.30 -1.46
N VAL A 389 5.80 -6.29 -0.17
CA VAL A 389 4.42 -6.45 0.26
C VAL A 389 3.89 -5.19 0.94
N GLU A 390 2.61 -4.91 0.81
CA GLU A 390 1.95 -3.91 1.64
C GLU A 390 1.81 -4.44 3.08
N VAL A 391 2.05 -3.57 4.07
CA VAL A 391 1.91 -3.92 5.48
C VAL A 391 0.79 -3.12 6.10
N TYR A 392 -0.24 -3.81 6.62
CA TYR A 392 -1.29 -3.22 7.42
C TYR A 392 -1.01 -3.51 8.90
N ALA A 393 -1.11 -2.49 9.72
CA ALA A 393 -1.04 -2.69 11.17
C ALA A 393 -2.39 -3.23 11.68
N TRP A 394 -2.36 -4.44 12.21
CA TRP A 394 -3.50 -5.04 12.89
C TRP A 394 -3.54 -4.52 14.33
N MET A 395 -4.62 -3.80 14.67
CA MET A 395 -4.80 -3.08 15.92
C MET A 395 -6.18 -3.32 16.52
N PRO A 396 -6.30 -3.49 17.85
CA PRO A 396 -7.58 -3.43 18.54
C PRO A 396 -8.20 -2.03 18.41
N VAL A 397 -9.52 -1.97 18.54
CA VAL A 397 -10.28 -0.70 18.55
C VAL A 397 -10.73 -0.34 19.96
N LEU A 398 -11.17 -1.30 20.75
CA LEU A 398 -11.72 -1.11 22.09
C LEU A 398 -11.00 -1.92 23.18
N ALA A 399 -10.29 -3.00 22.76
CA ALA A 399 -9.67 -3.94 23.69
C ALA A 399 -8.24 -3.51 24.06
N PHE A 400 -8.14 -2.56 24.98
CA PHE A 400 -6.87 -2.06 25.52
C PHE A 400 -6.86 -2.09 27.04
N ARG A 401 -5.82 -2.64 27.64
CA ARG A 401 -5.61 -2.63 29.10
C ARG A 401 -4.56 -1.55 29.45
N PHE A 402 -5.03 -0.32 29.57
CA PHE A 402 -4.16 0.79 29.94
C PHE A 402 -3.70 0.68 31.39
N PRO A 403 -2.42 0.91 31.72
CA PRO A 403 -1.95 1.00 33.10
C PRO A 403 -2.74 2.07 33.90
N HIS A 404 -3.08 1.74 35.13
CA HIS A 404 -3.82 2.65 36.04
C HIS A 404 -5.21 3.09 35.55
N ALA A 405 -5.81 2.37 34.61
CA ALA A 405 -7.10 2.71 33.99
C ALA A 405 -8.30 1.94 34.60
N ASP A 406 -8.17 1.40 35.83
CA ASP A 406 -9.24 0.66 36.52
C ASP A 406 -10.55 1.46 36.67
N SER A 407 -10.47 2.80 36.53
CA SER A 407 -11.62 3.70 36.56
C SER A 407 -12.25 3.98 35.20
N LEU A 408 -11.67 3.50 34.10
CA LEU A 408 -12.22 3.70 32.76
C LEU A 408 -13.49 2.83 32.56
N PRO A 409 -14.54 3.39 31.99
CA PRO A 409 -15.78 2.64 31.77
C PRO A 409 -15.59 1.60 30.65
N THR A 410 -16.16 0.42 30.88
CA THR A 410 -16.17 -0.70 29.93
C THR A 410 -17.57 -0.97 29.38
N LEU A 411 -17.64 -1.66 28.24
CA LEU A 411 -18.88 -2.12 27.63
C LEU A 411 -19.47 -3.32 28.37
N GLY A 412 -18.63 -4.24 28.84
CA GLY A 412 -19.06 -5.44 29.57
C GLY A 412 -19.54 -5.13 31.00
N LYS A 413 -20.32 -6.02 31.59
CA LYS A 413 -20.63 -5.97 33.02
C LYS A 413 -19.33 -6.28 33.79
N GLN A 414 -18.94 -5.41 34.71
CA GLN A 414 -17.71 -5.50 35.53
C GLN A 414 -17.50 -6.85 36.27
N ASN A 415 -18.47 -7.75 36.33
CA ASN A 415 -18.45 -9.00 37.07
C ASN A 415 -18.95 -10.19 36.25
N ALA A 416 -18.99 -10.14 34.91
CA ALA A 416 -19.31 -11.33 34.14
C ALA A 416 -18.06 -12.22 34.07
N PRO A 417 -18.14 -13.51 34.49
CA PRO A 417 -17.02 -14.44 34.30
C PRO A 417 -16.75 -14.61 32.81
N HIS A 418 -15.48 -14.82 32.47
CA HIS A 418 -14.87 -14.99 31.17
C HIS A 418 -15.55 -16.03 30.25
N ASP A 419 -16.71 -15.72 29.74
CA ASP A 419 -17.39 -16.54 28.74
C ASP A 419 -17.15 -15.95 27.33
N GLY A 420 -15.86 -15.85 26.95
CA GLY A 420 -15.44 -15.44 25.61
C GLY A 420 -15.68 -13.96 25.27
N ASP A 421 -15.89 -13.09 26.25
CA ASP A 421 -16.04 -11.66 26.06
C ASP A 421 -14.70 -10.94 26.21
N HIS A 422 -14.23 -10.31 25.13
CA HIS A 422 -13.10 -9.39 25.21
C HIS A 422 -13.37 -8.25 26.19
N TYR A 423 -12.37 -7.86 26.96
CA TYR A 423 -12.38 -6.61 27.70
C TYR A 423 -12.46 -5.45 26.71
N ARG A 424 -13.54 -4.68 26.73
CA ARG A 424 -13.79 -3.60 25.77
C ARG A 424 -14.08 -2.30 26.50
N LEU A 425 -13.32 -1.26 26.20
CA LEU A 425 -13.52 0.08 26.73
C LEU A 425 -14.74 0.76 26.09
N ALA A 426 -15.39 1.63 26.82
CA ALA A 426 -16.56 2.36 26.35
C ALA A 426 -16.16 3.53 25.44
N PRO A 427 -16.41 3.48 24.12
CA PRO A 427 -15.91 4.46 23.16
C PRO A 427 -16.55 5.85 23.25
N TRP A 428 -17.59 6.04 24.04
CA TRP A 428 -18.18 7.36 24.30
C TRP A 428 -17.49 8.14 25.42
N ASN A 429 -16.60 7.51 26.18
CA ASN A 429 -15.83 8.22 27.18
C ASN A 429 -14.72 9.06 26.50
N PRO A 430 -14.66 10.39 26.73
CA PRO A 430 -13.70 11.26 26.06
C PRO A 430 -12.23 10.89 26.34
N GLN A 431 -11.94 10.43 27.56
CA GLN A 431 -10.58 10.00 27.93
C GLN A 431 -10.18 8.73 27.18
N VAL A 432 -11.07 7.73 27.10
CA VAL A 432 -10.86 6.50 26.31
C VAL A 432 -10.58 6.85 24.86
N ARG A 433 -11.41 7.71 24.24
CA ARG A 433 -11.22 8.15 22.85
C ARG A 433 -9.87 8.82 22.64
N ALA A 434 -9.49 9.72 23.54
CA ALA A 434 -8.20 10.41 23.44
C ALA A 434 -7.03 9.44 23.54
N MET A 435 -7.03 8.54 24.54
CA MET A 435 -5.95 7.58 24.76
C MET A 435 -5.79 6.61 23.59
N ILE A 436 -6.89 6.02 23.09
CA ILE A 436 -6.85 5.14 21.92
C ILE A 436 -6.39 5.92 20.70
N GLY A 437 -6.91 7.13 20.47
CA GLY A 437 -6.48 8.00 19.37
C GLY A 437 -4.98 8.30 19.40
N ASP A 438 -4.44 8.57 20.58
CA ASP A 438 -3.00 8.81 20.79
C ASP A 438 -2.16 7.57 20.46
N VAL A 439 -2.60 6.36 20.82
CA VAL A 439 -1.91 5.11 20.47
C VAL A 439 -1.85 4.90 18.94
N TYR A 440 -2.95 5.18 18.22
CA TYR A 440 -2.98 5.09 16.76
C TYR A 440 -2.09 6.16 16.09
N GLU A 441 -2.06 7.38 16.63
CA GLU A 441 -1.18 8.43 16.15
C GLU A 441 0.30 8.06 16.36
N ASP A 442 0.65 7.57 17.56
CA ASP A 442 2.00 7.13 17.89
C ASP A 442 2.49 5.99 16.99
N LEU A 443 1.62 5.02 16.69
CA LEU A 443 1.92 3.99 15.69
C LEU A 443 2.27 4.60 14.33
N ALA A 444 1.46 5.54 13.87
CA ALA A 444 1.68 6.18 12.58
C ALA A 444 2.94 7.06 12.56
N MET A 445 3.30 7.68 13.65
CA MET A 445 4.54 8.47 13.78
C MET A 445 5.78 7.60 13.61
N HIS A 446 5.79 6.39 14.17
CA HIS A 446 6.99 5.56 14.31
C HIS A 446 7.10 4.43 13.27
N ALA A 447 6.03 4.10 12.55
CA ALA A 447 6.02 2.92 11.68
C ALA A 447 5.60 3.19 10.23
N PRO A 448 6.31 2.58 9.24
CA PRO A 448 5.95 2.68 7.83
C PRO A 448 4.86 1.65 7.49
N LEU A 449 3.60 2.04 7.55
CA LEU A 449 2.47 1.18 7.22
C LEU A 449 1.68 1.69 6.00
N SER A 450 1.09 0.76 5.23
CA SER A 450 0.24 1.04 4.08
C SER A 450 -1.25 1.10 4.47
N GLY A 451 -1.62 0.43 5.56
CA GLY A 451 -3.01 0.36 6.01
C GLY A 451 -3.16 0.03 7.49
N LEU A 452 -4.41 0.12 7.94
CA LEU A 452 -4.88 -0.32 9.25
C LEU A 452 -5.84 -1.49 9.07
N LEU A 453 -5.67 -2.56 9.84
CA LEU A 453 -6.72 -3.54 10.08
C LEU A 453 -7.30 -3.28 11.48
N PHE A 454 -8.55 -2.84 11.52
CA PHE A 454 -9.32 -2.75 12.76
C PHE A 454 -9.82 -4.13 13.15
N SER A 455 -9.42 -4.58 14.33
CA SER A 455 -9.69 -5.93 14.85
C SER A 455 -11.18 -6.18 15.09
N ASP A 456 -11.49 -7.42 15.35
CA ASP A 456 -12.84 -7.94 15.60
C ASP A 456 -13.40 -7.61 16.99
N ASP A 457 -12.58 -7.06 17.89
CA ASP A 457 -12.98 -6.54 19.21
C ASP A 457 -13.97 -5.37 19.14
N ALA A 458 -14.07 -4.72 17.97
CA ALA A 458 -14.93 -3.58 17.74
C ALA A 458 -16.39 -4.00 17.51
N TYR A 459 -17.06 -4.45 18.56
CA TYR A 459 -18.49 -4.76 18.54
C TYR A 459 -19.21 -4.17 19.77
N ILE A 460 -20.51 -3.89 19.65
CA ILE A 460 -21.39 -3.43 20.72
C ILE A 460 -22.66 -4.29 20.68
N ARG A 461 -22.93 -5.00 21.77
CA ARG A 461 -24.11 -5.82 21.93
C ARG A 461 -25.29 -5.00 22.50
N ASP A 462 -26.50 -5.45 22.23
CA ASP A 462 -27.71 -4.92 22.87
C ASP A 462 -27.75 -5.19 24.39
N THR A 463 -26.98 -6.15 24.87
CA THR A 463 -26.83 -6.53 26.28
C THR A 463 -25.69 -5.81 27.01
N ASP A 464 -24.86 -5.05 26.29
CA ASP A 464 -23.76 -4.29 26.87
C ASP A 464 -24.27 -3.08 27.69
N ASN A 465 -23.39 -2.51 28.52
CA ASN A 465 -23.64 -1.21 29.11
C ASN A 465 -23.53 -0.14 28.00
N LEU A 466 -24.67 0.24 27.44
CA LEU A 466 -24.73 1.11 26.26
C LEU A 466 -24.55 2.60 26.56
N GLY A 467 -24.58 3.04 27.85
CA GLY A 467 -24.42 4.44 28.20
C GLY A 467 -25.32 5.36 27.35
N PRO A 468 -24.76 6.33 26.62
CA PRO A 468 -25.53 7.23 25.76
C PRO A 468 -26.22 6.54 24.57
N LEU A 469 -25.85 5.30 24.24
CA LEU A 469 -26.44 4.51 23.16
C LEU A 469 -27.59 3.62 23.62
N ALA A 470 -28.08 3.75 24.87
CA ALA A 470 -29.13 2.90 25.45
C ALA A 470 -30.42 2.82 24.60
N HIS A 471 -30.74 3.87 23.86
CA HIS A 471 -31.92 3.93 22.99
C HIS A 471 -31.60 3.87 21.50
N SER A 472 -30.36 3.48 21.14
CA SER A 472 -29.94 3.39 19.75
C SER A 472 -30.42 2.09 19.10
N THR A 473 -30.68 2.17 17.80
CA THR A 473 -30.89 0.99 16.96
C THR A 473 -29.57 0.26 16.69
N PRO A 474 -29.59 -1.02 16.26
CA PRO A 474 -28.38 -1.71 15.82
C PRO A 474 -27.58 -0.92 14.77
N ALA A 475 -28.23 -0.40 13.73
CA ALA A 475 -27.58 0.39 12.67
C ALA A 475 -26.92 1.68 13.20
N GLN A 476 -27.52 2.33 14.21
CA GLN A 476 -26.90 3.50 14.84
C GLN A 476 -25.65 3.12 15.64
N ARG A 477 -25.60 1.95 16.28
CA ARG A 477 -24.39 1.44 16.94
C ARG A 477 -23.31 1.06 15.92
N THR A 478 -23.69 0.45 14.80
CA THR A 478 -22.79 0.18 13.67
C THR A 478 -22.15 1.48 13.18
N GLN A 479 -22.96 2.50 12.89
CA GLN A 479 -22.46 3.80 12.43
C GLN A 479 -21.57 4.47 13.48
N TYR A 480 -21.93 4.40 14.77
CA TYR A 480 -21.11 4.94 15.85
C TYR A 480 -19.69 4.37 15.88
N LEU A 481 -19.53 3.05 15.69
CA LEU A 481 -18.22 2.41 15.61
C LEU A 481 -17.47 2.77 14.31
N ILE A 482 -18.19 2.94 13.20
CA ILE A 482 -17.60 3.44 11.94
C ILE A 482 -17.06 4.87 12.16
N ASP A 483 -17.83 5.75 12.78
CA ASP A 483 -17.42 7.12 13.06
C ASP A 483 -16.19 7.15 13.99
N PHE A 484 -16.15 6.27 15.00
CA PHE A 484 -15.00 6.16 15.89
C PHE A 484 -13.74 5.68 15.14
N THR A 485 -13.81 4.64 14.32
CA THR A 485 -12.66 4.19 13.54
C THR A 485 -12.23 5.21 12.47
N THR A 486 -13.18 6.01 11.96
CA THR A 486 -12.88 7.14 11.07
C THR A 486 -12.11 8.23 11.82
N GLU A 487 -12.47 8.52 13.07
CA GLU A 487 -11.70 9.44 13.94
C GLU A 487 -10.29 8.91 14.17
N LEU A 488 -10.12 7.62 14.49
CA LEU A 488 -8.79 7.00 14.62
C LEU A 488 -7.97 7.14 13.33
N THR A 489 -8.58 6.88 12.18
CA THR A 489 -7.94 7.06 10.87
C THR A 489 -7.54 8.53 10.65
N SER A 490 -8.34 9.49 11.10
CA SER A 490 -8.03 10.92 10.96
C SER A 490 -6.81 11.35 11.78
N ARG A 491 -6.51 10.66 12.88
CA ARG A 491 -5.29 10.84 13.70
C ARG A 491 -4.04 10.29 13.00
N VAL A 492 -4.21 9.24 12.21
CA VAL A 492 -3.13 8.58 11.45
C VAL A 492 -2.74 9.35 10.18
N ARG A 493 -3.71 9.94 9.49
CA ARG A 493 -3.50 10.58 8.18
C ARG A 493 -2.45 11.70 8.12
N PRO A 494 -2.22 12.54 9.12
CA PRO A 494 -1.13 13.51 9.09
C PRO A 494 0.24 12.85 8.88
N TRP A 495 0.45 11.63 9.38
CA TRP A 495 1.67 10.86 9.28
C TRP A 495 1.68 9.87 8.11
N ARG A 496 0.51 9.36 7.72
CA ARG A 496 0.32 8.38 6.64
C ARG A 496 -0.86 8.83 5.76
N ALA A 497 -0.60 9.75 4.85
CA ALA A 497 -1.63 10.45 4.08
C ALA A 497 -2.51 9.51 3.25
N GLN A 498 -1.94 8.43 2.71
CA GLN A 498 -2.61 7.44 1.86
C GLN A 498 -3.00 6.16 2.61
N ILE A 499 -3.16 6.25 3.94
CA ILE A 499 -3.52 5.08 4.75
C ILE A 499 -4.82 4.45 4.26
N LYS A 500 -4.78 3.17 3.93
CA LYS A 500 -5.94 2.35 3.61
C LYS A 500 -6.50 1.70 4.88
N THR A 501 -7.75 1.31 4.82
CA THR A 501 -8.45 0.74 5.98
C THR A 501 -9.07 -0.60 5.64
N ALA A 502 -8.91 -1.56 6.54
CA ALA A 502 -9.62 -2.82 6.55
C ALA A 502 -10.29 -3.00 7.91
N ARG A 503 -11.44 -3.65 7.97
CA ARG A 503 -12.11 -3.97 9.23
C ARG A 503 -12.65 -5.38 9.24
N ASN A 504 -12.40 -6.10 10.35
CA ASN A 504 -12.95 -7.43 10.56
C ASN A 504 -14.48 -7.37 10.71
N ILE A 505 -15.16 -8.32 10.08
CA ILE A 505 -16.58 -8.59 10.25
C ILE A 505 -16.79 -10.08 10.47
N TYR A 506 -17.60 -10.45 11.47
CA TYR A 506 -18.01 -11.83 11.68
C TYR A 506 -18.91 -12.31 10.54
N ALA A 507 -18.88 -13.62 10.26
CA ALA A 507 -19.73 -14.20 9.22
C ALA A 507 -21.22 -14.15 9.58
N ARG A 508 -21.55 -14.19 10.87
CA ARG A 508 -22.95 -14.19 11.34
C ARG A 508 -23.75 -12.99 10.89
N PRO A 509 -23.31 -11.71 11.06
CA PRO A 509 -24.05 -10.54 10.54
C PRO A 509 -24.24 -10.55 9.03
N VAL A 510 -23.37 -11.25 8.29
CA VAL A 510 -23.49 -11.38 6.82
C VAL A 510 -24.54 -12.42 6.44
N LEU A 511 -24.59 -13.55 7.16
CA LEU A 511 -25.54 -14.64 6.93
C LEU A 511 -26.91 -14.40 7.57
N GLN A 512 -26.96 -13.62 8.64
CA GLN A 512 -28.14 -13.31 9.46
C GLN A 512 -28.12 -11.82 9.81
N PRO A 513 -28.70 -10.95 8.96
CA PRO A 513 -28.63 -9.49 9.16
C PRO A 513 -29.16 -9.01 10.52
N GLU A 514 -30.08 -9.74 11.16
CA GLU A 514 -30.57 -9.46 12.51
C GLU A 514 -29.48 -9.56 13.58
N ALA A 515 -28.39 -10.26 13.32
CA ALA A 515 -27.23 -10.34 14.21
C ALA A 515 -26.48 -9.01 14.34
N GLU A 516 -26.79 -8.01 13.53
CA GLU A 516 -26.30 -6.64 13.74
C GLU A 516 -26.59 -6.13 15.16
N ALA A 517 -27.69 -6.57 15.77
CA ALA A 517 -28.03 -6.25 17.16
C ALA A 517 -26.96 -6.69 18.17
N TRP A 518 -26.23 -7.78 17.86
CA TRP A 518 -25.25 -8.38 18.77
C TRP A 518 -23.80 -7.98 18.43
N PHE A 519 -23.56 -7.47 17.23
CA PHE A 519 -22.22 -7.16 16.77
C PHE A 519 -22.00 -5.69 16.44
N ALA A 520 -23.05 -4.91 16.18
CA ALA A 520 -22.94 -3.58 15.59
C ALA A 520 -22.06 -3.60 14.34
N GLN A 521 -22.31 -4.60 13.45
CA GLN A 521 -21.57 -4.84 12.22
C GLN A 521 -22.55 -5.11 11.08
N SER A 522 -22.31 -4.47 9.93
CA SER A 522 -23.12 -4.59 8.72
C SER A 522 -22.22 -4.58 7.50
N LEU A 523 -22.31 -5.60 6.63
CA LEU A 523 -21.49 -5.69 5.43
C LEU A 523 -21.69 -4.49 4.49
N PRO A 524 -22.93 -4.05 4.17
CA PRO A 524 -23.12 -2.86 3.33
C PRO A 524 -22.50 -1.60 3.93
N ALA A 525 -22.63 -1.39 5.25
CA ALA A 525 -22.07 -0.22 5.92
C ALA A 525 -20.54 -0.25 5.92
N PHE A 526 -19.93 -1.43 6.13
CA PHE A 526 -18.48 -1.58 6.12
C PHE A 526 -17.90 -1.39 4.71
N ASN A 527 -18.52 -1.98 3.68
CA ASN A 527 -18.08 -1.79 2.30
C ASN A 527 -18.20 -0.33 1.81
N ALA A 528 -19.08 0.46 2.43
CA ALA A 528 -19.19 1.89 2.16
C ALA A 528 -18.12 2.71 2.89
N ALA A 529 -17.68 2.27 4.08
CA ALA A 529 -16.84 3.04 5.00
C ALA A 529 -15.33 2.73 4.87
N TYR A 530 -14.98 1.49 4.55
CA TYR A 530 -13.58 1.02 4.53
C TYR A 530 -13.15 0.63 3.11
N ASP A 531 -11.83 0.66 2.86
CA ASP A 531 -11.26 0.19 1.59
C ASP A 531 -11.47 -1.32 1.42
N TYR A 532 -11.36 -2.08 2.53
CA TYR A 532 -11.64 -3.50 2.56
C TYR A 532 -12.47 -3.89 3.79
N THR A 533 -13.34 -4.88 3.60
CA THR A 533 -14.02 -5.59 4.69
C THR A 533 -13.38 -6.97 4.85
N ALA A 534 -12.73 -7.22 5.99
CA ALA A 534 -12.06 -8.48 6.31
C ALA A 534 -13.10 -9.45 6.89
N LEU A 535 -13.71 -10.25 6.02
CA LEU A 535 -14.76 -11.20 6.40
C LEU A 535 -14.16 -12.47 6.98
N MET A 536 -14.36 -12.68 8.26
CA MET A 536 -13.90 -13.86 8.98
C MET A 536 -14.71 -15.09 8.51
N ALA A 537 -14.29 -15.70 7.40
CA ALA A 537 -14.90 -16.91 6.83
C ALA A 537 -14.51 -18.15 7.65
N MET A 538 -14.83 -18.10 8.95
CA MET A 538 -14.40 -19.01 10.02
C MET A 538 -15.62 -19.59 10.73
N PRO A 539 -16.28 -20.63 10.16
CA PRO A 539 -17.54 -21.17 10.69
C PRO A 539 -17.45 -21.64 12.15
N GLN A 540 -16.26 -22.04 12.59
CA GLN A 540 -16.04 -22.48 13.98
C GLN A 540 -16.28 -21.38 15.02
N LEU A 541 -16.11 -20.11 14.68
CA LEU A 541 -16.44 -18.98 15.57
C LEU A 541 -17.94 -18.91 15.88
N ASP A 542 -18.77 -19.36 14.92
CA ASP A 542 -20.22 -19.45 15.08
C ASP A 542 -20.69 -20.86 15.50
N LYS A 543 -19.76 -21.73 15.94
CA LYS A 543 -20.02 -23.15 16.29
C LYS A 543 -20.66 -23.91 15.14
N GLN A 544 -20.39 -23.52 13.89
CA GLN A 544 -20.91 -24.18 12.68
C GLN A 544 -19.89 -25.15 12.09
N PRO A 545 -20.34 -26.21 11.40
CA PRO A 545 -19.44 -27.10 10.68
C PRO A 545 -18.87 -26.38 9.42
N ALA A 546 -17.59 -26.61 9.15
CA ALA A 546 -16.87 -26.03 8.00
C ALA A 546 -17.18 -26.80 6.70
N THR A 547 -18.44 -26.75 6.23
CA THR A 547 -18.92 -27.45 5.02
C THR A 547 -18.81 -26.54 3.78
N ASP A 548 -18.63 -27.13 2.60
CA ASP A 548 -18.68 -26.40 1.32
C ASP A 548 -20.00 -25.62 1.16
N GLY A 549 -21.12 -26.17 1.64
CA GLY A 549 -22.40 -25.49 1.62
C GLY A 549 -22.42 -24.20 2.44
N TRP A 550 -21.72 -24.15 3.57
CA TRP A 550 -21.60 -22.98 4.40
C TRP A 550 -20.81 -21.87 3.65
N PHE A 551 -19.64 -22.20 3.07
CA PHE A 551 -18.84 -21.26 2.31
C PHE A 551 -19.56 -20.72 1.07
N ARG A 552 -20.32 -21.57 0.36
CA ARG A 552 -21.13 -21.13 -0.79
C ARG A 552 -22.23 -20.15 -0.36
N ARG A 553 -22.93 -20.40 0.74
CA ARG A 553 -23.94 -19.46 1.26
C ARG A 553 -23.32 -18.14 1.67
N LEU A 554 -22.16 -18.17 2.32
CA LEU A 554 -21.46 -16.94 2.70
C LEU A 554 -21.05 -16.12 1.47
N ALA A 555 -20.43 -16.74 0.46
CA ALA A 555 -20.07 -16.07 -0.77
C ALA A 555 -21.29 -15.52 -1.52
N ALA A 556 -22.40 -16.27 -1.56
CA ALA A 556 -23.65 -15.82 -2.18
C ALA A 556 -24.26 -14.62 -1.44
N ALA A 557 -24.19 -14.58 -0.10
CA ALA A 557 -24.67 -13.43 0.69
C ALA A 557 -23.83 -12.18 0.42
N VAL A 558 -22.52 -12.31 0.26
CA VAL A 558 -21.65 -11.19 -0.15
C VAL A 558 -21.96 -10.75 -1.58
N ALA A 559 -22.07 -11.68 -2.53
CA ALA A 559 -22.34 -11.39 -3.94
C ALA A 559 -23.72 -10.73 -4.16
N ALA A 560 -24.68 -10.92 -3.26
CA ALA A 560 -25.98 -10.25 -3.30
C ALA A 560 -25.90 -8.74 -3.05
N GLN A 561 -24.80 -8.23 -2.49
CA GLN A 561 -24.59 -6.80 -2.28
C GLN A 561 -23.79 -6.20 -3.45
N PRO A 562 -24.20 -5.06 -4.01
CA PRO A 562 -23.50 -4.43 -5.12
C PRO A 562 -22.02 -4.15 -4.79
N HIS A 563 -21.14 -4.56 -5.69
CA HIS A 563 -19.68 -4.35 -5.58
C HIS A 563 -19.01 -4.91 -4.30
N ALA A 564 -19.71 -5.71 -3.49
CA ALA A 564 -19.15 -6.22 -2.25
C ALA A 564 -17.96 -7.18 -2.47
N LEU A 565 -17.98 -7.98 -3.54
CA LEU A 565 -16.87 -8.89 -3.88
C LEU A 565 -15.57 -8.12 -4.24
N ASP A 566 -15.68 -6.85 -4.66
CA ASP A 566 -14.54 -6.01 -4.99
C ASP A 566 -13.86 -5.42 -3.74
N ARG A 567 -14.48 -5.52 -2.56
CA ARG A 567 -14.01 -4.95 -1.29
C ARG A 567 -13.93 -5.95 -0.14
N THR A 568 -14.43 -7.17 -0.32
CA THR A 568 -14.44 -8.18 0.74
C THR A 568 -13.25 -9.12 0.60
N VAL A 569 -12.40 -9.17 1.62
CA VAL A 569 -11.36 -10.18 1.79
C VAL A 569 -11.96 -11.33 2.60
N PHE A 570 -12.05 -12.52 2.01
CA PHE A 570 -12.47 -13.71 2.73
C PHE A 570 -11.27 -14.28 3.49
N GLU A 571 -11.29 -14.14 4.79
CA GLU A 571 -10.22 -14.58 5.68
C GLU A 571 -10.55 -15.95 6.26
N LEU A 572 -9.71 -16.94 5.95
CA LEU A 572 -9.88 -18.32 6.35
C LEU A 572 -9.06 -18.64 7.60
N ALA A 573 -9.59 -19.49 8.49
CA ALA A 573 -8.83 -20.02 9.60
C ALA A 573 -7.78 -21.03 9.12
N ALA A 574 -6.55 -20.89 9.62
CA ALA A 574 -5.46 -21.83 9.44
C ALA A 574 -5.34 -22.83 10.61
N VAL A 575 -6.05 -22.58 11.71
CA VAL A 575 -6.11 -23.45 12.89
C VAL A 575 -7.56 -23.67 13.34
N ASP A 576 -7.79 -24.75 14.06
CA ASP A 576 -9.07 -25.01 14.75
C ASP A 576 -8.92 -24.76 16.25
N TRP A 577 -9.26 -23.56 16.69
CA TRP A 577 -9.18 -23.15 18.11
C TRP A 577 -10.01 -24.00 19.06
N ARG A 578 -11.05 -24.69 18.58
CA ARG A 578 -11.86 -25.60 19.42
C ARG A 578 -11.08 -26.82 19.88
N HIS A 579 -9.94 -27.12 19.25
CA HIS A 579 -9.12 -28.29 19.51
C HIS A 579 -7.65 -27.95 19.78
N GLY A 580 -7.40 -26.86 20.55
CA GLY A 580 -6.06 -26.48 20.97
C GLY A 580 -5.15 -26.08 19.80
N ASP A 581 -5.61 -25.13 18.98
CA ASP A 581 -4.87 -24.58 17.83
C ASP A 581 -4.40 -25.64 16.82
N THR A 582 -5.20 -26.67 16.64
CA THR A 582 -4.87 -27.74 15.69
C THR A 582 -4.76 -27.18 14.27
N PRO A 583 -3.60 -27.32 13.58
CA PRO A 583 -3.43 -26.81 12.24
C PRO A 583 -4.42 -27.40 11.23
N ILE A 584 -5.08 -26.57 10.45
CA ILE A 584 -5.90 -27.00 9.32
C ILE A 584 -4.96 -27.27 8.13
N PRO A 585 -5.03 -28.46 7.51
CA PRO A 585 -4.15 -28.79 6.38
C PRO A 585 -4.22 -27.74 5.26
N ALA A 586 -3.07 -27.33 4.71
CA ALA A 586 -2.98 -26.33 3.64
C ALA A 586 -3.83 -26.69 2.41
N SER A 587 -3.98 -27.99 2.09
CA SER A 587 -4.86 -28.46 1.01
C SER A 587 -6.34 -28.18 1.28
N VAL A 588 -6.77 -28.21 2.54
CA VAL A 588 -8.14 -27.88 2.94
C VAL A 588 -8.37 -26.37 2.81
N ILE A 589 -7.44 -25.55 3.30
CA ILE A 589 -7.49 -24.09 3.16
C ILE A 589 -7.51 -23.71 1.68
N GLY A 590 -6.61 -24.26 0.87
CA GLY A 590 -6.54 -24.01 -0.57
C GLY A 590 -7.79 -24.48 -1.33
N GLY A 591 -8.37 -25.62 -0.92
CA GLY A 591 -9.66 -26.09 -1.47
C GLY A 591 -10.81 -25.10 -1.20
N ARG A 592 -10.87 -24.53 0.01
CA ARG A 592 -11.84 -23.49 0.38
C ARG A 592 -11.60 -22.20 -0.40
N MET A 593 -10.35 -21.79 -0.60
CA MET A 593 -9.99 -20.63 -1.43
C MET A 593 -10.49 -20.81 -2.88
N ARG A 594 -10.25 -21.96 -3.49
CA ARG A 594 -10.78 -22.26 -4.84
C ARG A 594 -12.30 -22.24 -4.90
N LEU A 595 -12.95 -22.81 -3.88
CA LEU A 595 -14.40 -22.81 -3.79
C LEU A 595 -14.95 -21.37 -3.75
N LEU A 596 -14.36 -20.50 -2.93
CA LEU A 596 -14.75 -19.09 -2.83
C LEU A 596 -14.48 -18.35 -4.15
N GLN A 597 -13.33 -18.58 -4.80
CA GLN A 597 -13.02 -18.01 -6.12
C GLN A 597 -14.04 -18.43 -7.18
N ALA A 598 -14.46 -19.70 -7.18
CA ALA A 598 -15.51 -20.19 -8.08
C ALA A 598 -16.87 -19.55 -7.83
N GLN A 599 -17.09 -18.91 -6.67
CA GLN A 599 -18.26 -18.10 -6.34
C GLN A 599 -18.05 -16.59 -6.59
N GLY A 600 -16.92 -16.20 -7.18
CA GLY A 600 -16.61 -14.81 -7.52
C GLY A 600 -15.79 -14.04 -6.47
N ALA A 601 -15.35 -14.69 -5.38
CA ALA A 601 -14.48 -14.03 -4.40
C ALA A 601 -13.15 -13.62 -5.06
N ARG A 602 -12.81 -12.35 -4.97
CA ARG A 602 -11.58 -11.78 -5.56
C ARG A 602 -10.43 -11.76 -4.56
N HIS A 603 -10.70 -11.32 -3.33
CA HIS A 603 -9.70 -11.14 -2.29
C HIS A 603 -9.79 -12.27 -1.26
N LEU A 604 -8.65 -12.83 -0.92
CA LEU A 604 -8.53 -13.98 -0.04
C LEU A 604 -7.41 -13.77 0.97
N GLY A 605 -7.61 -14.27 2.17
CA GLY A 605 -6.61 -14.27 3.23
C GLY A 605 -6.72 -15.49 4.13
N TYR A 606 -5.79 -15.62 5.06
CA TYR A 606 -5.88 -16.58 6.15
C TYR A 606 -5.15 -16.10 7.41
N TYR A 607 -5.57 -16.63 8.56
CA TYR A 607 -5.00 -16.39 9.88
C TYR A 607 -5.04 -17.68 10.74
N PRO A 608 -4.00 -17.93 11.56
CA PRO A 608 -2.71 -17.28 11.58
C PRO A 608 -1.72 -17.88 10.57
N ASP A 609 -0.68 -17.10 10.20
CA ASP A 609 0.50 -17.65 9.56
C ASP A 609 1.58 -17.88 10.62
N ASN A 610 1.81 -19.13 10.98
CA ASN A 610 2.83 -19.46 11.95
C ASN A 610 4.11 -19.92 11.24
N PHE A 611 5.00 -18.97 10.96
CA PHE A 611 6.28 -19.20 10.27
C PHE A 611 7.28 -19.99 11.14
N ILE A 612 7.13 -19.99 12.48
CA ILE A 612 7.98 -20.73 13.40
C ILE A 612 7.74 -22.24 13.25
N THR A 613 6.47 -22.65 13.22
CA THR A 613 6.09 -24.06 13.03
C THR A 613 5.96 -24.45 11.54
N GLY A 614 6.07 -23.49 10.62
CA GLY A 614 5.90 -23.71 9.19
C GLY A 614 4.46 -24.03 8.77
N GLN A 615 3.47 -23.54 9.52
CA GLN A 615 2.05 -23.79 9.24
C GLN A 615 1.31 -22.52 8.80
N PRO A 616 0.43 -22.63 7.77
CA PRO A 616 0.26 -23.76 6.84
C PRO A 616 1.52 -24.10 6.05
N ALA A 617 1.70 -25.37 5.62
CA ALA A 617 2.89 -25.78 4.87
C ALA A 617 3.07 -24.90 3.61
N LEU A 618 4.22 -24.21 3.49
CA LEU A 618 4.48 -23.15 2.52
C LEU A 618 4.23 -23.58 1.08
N GLU A 619 4.83 -24.69 0.63
CA GLU A 619 4.73 -25.12 -0.76
C GLU A 619 3.30 -25.59 -1.12
N ALA A 620 2.53 -26.01 -0.13
CA ALA A 620 1.15 -26.42 -0.33
C ALA A 620 0.15 -25.25 -0.34
N ILE A 621 0.40 -24.17 0.41
CA ILE A 621 -0.49 -22.99 0.45
C ILE A 621 -0.15 -21.96 -0.63
N ARG A 622 1.12 -21.84 -1.02
CA ARG A 622 1.62 -20.84 -1.98
C ARG A 622 0.81 -20.75 -3.27
N PRO A 623 0.38 -21.86 -3.93
CA PRO A 623 -0.40 -21.79 -5.17
C PRO A 623 -1.75 -21.07 -5.05
N TYR A 624 -2.24 -20.85 -3.83
CA TYR A 624 -3.56 -20.25 -3.56
C TYR A 624 -3.46 -18.83 -3.03
N ILE A 625 -2.31 -18.48 -2.42
CA ILE A 625 -2.14 -17.20 -1.72
C ILE A 625 -1.07 -16.30 -2.37
N SER A 626 -0.30 -16.79 -3.34
CA SER A 626 0.65 -15.95 -4.06
C SER A 626 -0.05 -14.94 -4.95
N ALA A 627 0.43 -13.70 -4.96
CA ALA A 627 0.04 -12.66 -5.91
C ALA A 627 0.90 -12.71 -7.20
N ALA A 628 2.00 -13.50 -7.21
CA ALA A 628 2.84 -13.66 -8.38
C ALA A 628 2.21 -14.61 -9.41
N GLU A 629 2.50 -14.34 -10.68
CA GLU A 629 2.10 -15.22 -11.79
C GLU A 629 2.88 -16.54 -11.76
N TYR A 630 2.25 -17.62 -12.18
CA TYR A 630 2.91 -18.92 -12.34
C TYR A 630 3.43 -19.07 -13.78
N PRO A 631 4.61 -19.67 -14.05
CA PRO A 631 5.56 -20.19 -13.07
C PRO A 631 6.29 -19.12 -12.28
N TYR A 632 6.51 -19.38 -10.98
CA TYR A 632 7.19 -18.43 -10.13
C TYR A 632 8.65 -18.27 -10.58
N PRO A 633 9.14 -17.06 -10.84
CA PRO A 633 10.54 -16.86 -11.17
C PRO A 633 11.42 -17.33 -10.00
N GLU A 634 12.43 -18.12 -10.29
CA GLU A 634 13.49 -18.41 -9.34
C GLU A 634 14.32 -17.12 -9.18
N ARG A 635 14.51 -16.67 -7.94
CA ARG A 635 15.37 -15.53 -7.62
C ARG A 635 16.72 -15.99 -7.10
#